data_5f7452d36f9d4cdeb1b9a1c44851ddfb
#
_entry.id   5f7452d36f9d4cdeb1b9a1c44851ddfb
#
_cell.length_a   1.000
_cell.length_b   1.000
_cell.length_c   1.000
_cell.angle_alpha   90.00
_cell.angle_beta   90.00
_cell.angle_gamma   90.00
#
_symmetry.space_group_name_H-M   'P 1'
#
loop_
_entity.id
_entity.type
_entity.pdbx_description
1 polymer ?
#
loop_
_entity_poly.entity_id
_entity_poly.type
_entity_poly.pdbx_seq_one_letter_code
_entity_poly.pdbx_strand_id
1 'polypeptide(L)'
;MNKILLTLITLLTLTLQATDTLPSWNEGSSKQSIISYVTSITKEDSADFIPVSDRIAVFDNDGTLWGEQPAYFQLFFAMDRVKEMASEHPAWKTTEPFKSVLENDMHGVMKSGEHGLLQIVNATHSGMDVETFQEEVKAWLKTAKHPTLNRPYTDLIYQPMMELIAYLESNDFKVYIVSGGGIDFMRSFVPQKYGIPQEHIIGSSGKVHYKEGKIMKDDDIYFIDDKETKPLAIYRNIGKRPVAAFGNSDGDFAMMKYTEANKKYKTLQLYVHHTDDKREVAYDRKSHIGKLDKGLDYGTKNNWTIVDMKNEWKVIYPFELKQ
;
A
#
# COMPACT_ATOMS: atom_id res chain seq x y z
N MET A 1 68.07 -12.12 -38.15
CA MET A 1 66.91 -12.96 -37.73
C MET A 1 66.09 -12.18 -36.75
N ASN A 2 65.11 -11.44 -37.24
CA ASN A 2 64.22 -10.61 -36.36
C ASN A 2 63.03 -11.46 -35.96
N LYS A 3 62.89 -11.70 -34.66
CA LYS A 3 61.68 -12.31 -34.06
C LYS A 3 60.66 -11.22 -33.83
N ILE A 4 59.59 -11.20 -34.61
CA ILE A 4 58.40 -10.37 -34.35
C ILE A 4 57.57 -11.06 -33.29
N LEU A 5 57.45 -10.43 -32.12
CA LEU A 5 56.61 -10.85 -31.00
C LEU A 5 55.19 -10.31 -31.26
N LEU A 6 54.26 -11.17 -31.65
CA LEU A 6 52.86 -10.81 -31.84
C LEU A 6 52.17 -10.86 -30.46
N THR A 7 51.90 -9.67 -29.89
CA THR A 7 51.13 -9.55 -28.63
C THR A 7 49.65 -9.59 -29.00
N LEU A 8 48.96 -10.67 -28.65
CA LEU A 8 47.52 -10.85 -28.80
C LEU A 8 46.82 -10.08 -27.66
N ILE A 9 46.25 -8.91 -27.95
CA ILE A 9 45.42 -8.17 -27.00
C ILE A 9 44.02 -8.80 -27.07
N THR A 10 43.69 -9.62 -26.08
CA THR A 10 42.32 -10.13 -25.90
C THR A 10 41.47 -9.00 -25.27
N LEU A 11 40.64 -8.37 -26.09
CA LEU A 11 39.60 -7.44 -25.59
C LEU A 11 38.55 -8.25 -24.85
N LEU A 12 38.57 -8.17 -23.51
CA LEU A 12 37.52 -8.70 -22.67
C LEU A 12 36.35 -7.69 -22.72
N THR A 13 35.38 -7.95 -23.58
CA THR A 13 34.10 -7.21 -23.58
C THR A 13 33.31 -7.64 -22.34
N LEU A 14 33.37 -6.86 -21.26
CA LEU A 14 32.39 -6.94 -20.19
C LEU A 14 31.05 -6.50 -20.79
N THR A 15 30.20 -7.45 -21.12
CA THR A 15 28.77 -7.16 -21.30
C THR A 15 28.20 -6.82 -19.93
N LEU A 16 28.03 -5.52 -19.63
CA LEU A 16 27.15 -5.08 -18.57
C LEU A 16 25.75 -5.61 -18.94
N GLN A 17 25.37 -6.72 -18.37
CA GLN A 17 23.96 -7.13 -18.39
C GLN A 17 23.20 -6.08 -17.58
N ALA A 18 22.40 -5.25 -18.26
CA ALA A 18 21.50 -4.33 -17.57
C ALA A 18 20.62 -5.20 -16.64
N THR A 19 20.75 -4.98 -15.34
CA THR A 19 19.89 -5.65 -14.36
C THR A 19 18.45 -5.24 -14.63
N ASP A 20 17.55 -6.22 -14.73
CA ASP A 20 16.12 -5.93 -14.91
C ASP A 20 15.62 -5.04 -13.77
N THR A 21 15.10 -3.89 -14.12
CA THR A 21 14.66 -2.86 -13.17
C THR A 21 13.47 -3.31 -12.31
N LEU A 22 12.58 -4.12 -12.88
CA LEU A 22 11.36 -4.64 -12.25
C LEU A 22 11.30 -6.16 -12.48
N PRO A 23 12.15 -6.95 -11.83
CA PRO A 23 12.34 -8.37 -12.16
C PRO A 23 11.12 -9.25 -11.88
N SER A 24 10.25 -8.87 -10.95
CA SER A 24 9.00 -9.58 -10.65
C SER A 24 7.83 -9.20 -11.57
N TRP A 25 8.06 -8.31 -12.53
CA TRP A 25 7.10 -7.96 -13.58
C TRP A 25 7.40 -8.74 -14.85
N ASN A 26 6.35 -9.20 -15.54
CA ASN A 26 6.46 -9.70 -16.91
C ASN A 26 6.74 -8.55 -17.86
N GLU A 27 7.41 -8.86 -18.99
CA GLU A 27 7.49 -7.90 -20.08
C GLU A 27 6.08 -7.66 -20.64
N GLY A 28 5.66 -6.39 -20.65
CA GLY A 28 4.30 -6.02 -21.02
C GLY A 28 4.05 -4.52 -20.95
N SER A 29 2.81 -4.14 -21.19
CA SER A 29 2.41 -2.74 -21.30
C SER A 29 2.56 -1.96 -19.99
N SER A 30 2.25 -2.56 -18.86
CA SER A 30 2.34 -1.89 -17.56
C SER A 30 3.78 -1.64 -17.14
N LYS A 31 4.68 -2.65 -17.26
CA LYS A 31 6.11 -2.47 -17.01
C LYS A 31 6.72 -1.39 -17.92
N GLN A 32 6.39 -1.42 -19.21
CA GLN A 32 6.87 -0.43 -20.17
C GLN A 32 6.32 0.97 -19.89
N SER A 33 5.05 1.09 -19.49
CA SER A 33 4.44 2.37 -19.11
C SER A 33 5.18 3.02 -17.93
N ILE A 34 5.48 2.23 -16.88
CA ILE A 34 6.23 2.68 -15.71
C ILE A 34 7.63 3.17 -16.12
N ILE A 35 8.40 2.31 -16.80
CA ILE A 35 9.79 2.62 -17.17
C ILE A 35 9.85 3.81 -18.11
N SER A 36 8.97 3.85 -19.12
CA SER A 36 8.92 4.96 -20.08
C SER A 36 8.55 6.28 -19.41
N TYR A 37 7.56 6.26 -18.50
CA TYR A 37 7.18 7.44 -17.72
C TYR A 37 8.36 7.96 -16.90
N VAL A 38 8.94 7.11 -16.05
CA VAL A 38 10.08 7.52 -15.18
C VAL A 38 11.23 8.03 -16.03
N THR A 39 11.62 7.32 -17.09
CA THR A 39 12.69 7.77 -17.99
C THR A 39 12.38 9.13 -18.62
N SER A 40 11.15 9.37 -19.08
CA SER A 40 10.79 10.62 -19.73
C SER A 40 10.86 11.83 -18.79
N ILE A 41 10.50 11.64 -17.52
CA ILE A 41 10.42 12.75 -16.56
C ILE A 41 11.74 12.99 -15.79
N THR A 42 12.68 12.05 -15.84
CA THR A 42 13.96 12.16 -15.13
C THR A 42 15.10 12.65 -16.01
N LYS A 43 14.96 12.55 -17.32
CA LYS A 43 15.96 12.98 -18.29
C LYS A 43 15.93 14.52 -18.45
N GLU A 44 17.02 15.21 -18.12
CA GLU A 44 17.09 16.68 -18.04
C GLU A 44 16.74 17.41 -19.34
N ASP A 45 17.07 16.83 -20.49
CA ASP A 45 16.77 17.39 -21.81
C ASP A 45 15.39 16.98 -22.36
N SER A 46 14.58 16.26 -21.57
CA SER A 46 13.23 15.88 -21.94
C SER A 46 12.23 17.04 -21.79
N ALA A 47 11.30 17.16 -22.73
CA ALA A 47 10.17 18.08 -22.59
C ALA A 47 9.27 17.77 -21.38
N ASP A 48 9.31 16.52 -20.90
CA ASP A 48 8.54 16.04 -19.76
C ASP A 48 9.32 16.14 -18.43
N PHE A 49 10.55 16.71 -18.42
CA PHE A 49 11.40 16.73 -17.23
C PHE A 49 10.70 17.31 -16.00
N ILE A 50 10.80 16.59 -14.88
CA ILE A 50 10.27 17.01 -13.58
C ILE A 50 11.46 17.19 -12.61
N PRO A 51 11.65 18.38 -12.01
CA PRO A 51 12.66 18.58 -10.98
C PRO A 51 12.48 17.61 -9.79
N VAL A 52 13.57 17.16 -9.19
CA VAL A 52 13.58 16.23 -8.03
C VAL A 52 12.63 16.68 -6.93
N SER A 53 12.58 17.98 -6.63
CA SER A 53 11.70 18.54 -5.60
C SER A 53 10.21 18.31 -5.84
N ASP A 54 9.80 18.00 -7.08
CA ASP A 54 8.41 17.82 -7.49
C ASP A 54 8.09 16.37 -7.87
N ARG A 55 9.07 15.44 -7.78
CA ARG A 55 8.86 13.99 -8.00
C ARG A 55 8.21 13.37 -6.76
N ILE A 56 6.88 13.43 -6.70
CA ILE A 56 6.09 12.90 -5.59
C ILE A 56 5.19 11.77 -6.10
N ALA A 57 5.31 10.60 -5.48
CA ALA A 57 4.48 9.43 -5.72
C ALA A 57 3.66 9.11 -4.48
N VAL A 58 2.37 8.79 -4.66
CA VAL A 58 1.46 8.41 -3.58
C VAL A 58 0.89 7.03 -3.85
N PHE A 59 0.85 6.21 -2.81
CA PHE A 59 0.36 4.82 -2.86
C PHE A 59 -0.76 4.63 -1.84
N ASP A 60 -1.82 3.95 -2.22
CA ASP A 60 -2.64 3.26 -1.25
C ASP A 60 -1.88 2.07 -0.66
N ASN A 61 -2.39 1.48 0.44
CA ASN A 61 -1.74 0.37 1.12
C ASN A 61 -2.48 -0.96 0.89
N ASP A 62 -3.72 -1.06 1.40
CA ASP A 62 -4.49 -2.30 1.37
C ASP A 62 -4.92 -2.63 -0.08
N GLY A 63 -4.61 -3.84 -0.56
CA GLY A 63 -4.82 -4.24 -1.94
C GLY A 63 -3.85 -3.63 -2.96
N THR A 64 -3.01 -2.65 -2.56
CA THR A 64 -2.02 -2.01 -3.43
C THR A 64 -0.60 -2.44 -3.11
N LEU A 65 -0.21 -2.45 -1.83
CA LEU A 65 1.13 -2.80 -1.37
C LEU A 65 1.18 -4.14 -0.64
N TRP A 66 0.06 -4.58 -0.09
CA TRP A 66 -0.15 -5.89 0.52
C TRP A 66 -1.59 -6.37 0.33
N GLY A 67 -1.88 -7.62 0.67
CA GLY A 67 -3.22 -8.19 0.56
C GLY A 67 -4.27 -7.50 1.44
N GLU A 68 -5.55 -7.60 1.05
CA GLU A 68 -6.67 -7.05 1.80
C GLU A 68 -7.87 -8.02 1.93
N GLN A 69 -7.78 -9.19 1.31
CA GLN A 69 -8.83 -10.22 1.37
C GLN A 69 -8.51 -11.27 2.44
N PRO A 70 -9.51 -11.89 3.12
CA PRO A 70 -10.95 -11.66 2.98
C PRO A 70 -11.47 -10.42 3.74
N ALA A 71 -10.61 -9.74 4.49
CA ALA A 71 -10.87 -8.48 5.18
C ALA A 71 -9.55 -7.73 5.41
N TYR A 72 -9.62 -6.41 5.64
CA TYR A 72 -8.46 -5.60 5.95
C TYR A 72 -7.63 -6.18 7.10
N PHE A 73 -6.32 -6.25 6.96
CA PHE A 73 -5.47 -6.88 7.98
C PHE A 73 -5.53 -6.16 9.33
N GLN A 74 -5.71 -4.84 9.33
CA GLN A 74 -5.98 -4.09 10.55
C GLN A 74 -7.28 -4.52 11.25
N LEU A 75 -8.30 -4.94 10.52
CA LEU A 75 -9.53 -5.45 11.12
C LEU A 75 -9.28 -6.77 11.87
N PHE A 76 -8.45 -7.66 11.34
CA PHE A 76 -8.06 -8.89 12.07
C PHE A 76 -7.32 -8.57 13.36
N PHE A 77 -6.40 -7.61 13.34
CA PHE A 77 -5.76 -7.11 14.56
C PHE A 77 -6.81 -6.62 15.58
N ALA A 78 -7.73 -5.77 15.15
CA ALA A 78 -8.77 -5.24 16.03
C ALA A 78 -9.69 -6.35 16.58
N MET A 79 -10.07 -7.34 15.77
CA MET A 79 -10.87 -8.48 16.22
C MET A 79 -10.14 -9.35 17.25
N ASP A 80 -8.85 -9.59 17.06
CA ASP A 80 -8.05 -10.34 18.04
C ASP A 80 -7.91 -9.57 19.35
N ARG A 81 -7.74 -8.24 19.30
CA ARG A 81 -7.77 -7.36 20.48
C ARG A 81 -9.10 -7.42 21.23
N VAL A 82 -10.25 -7.44 20.51
CA VAL A 82 -11.57 -7.63 21.14
C VAL A 82 -11.61 -8.92 21.95
N LYS A 83 -11.08 -10.02 21.41
CA LYS A 83 -11.05 -11.31 22.12
C LYS A 83 -10.15 -11.26 23.36
N GLU A 84 -8.99 -10.62 23.28
CA GLU A 84 -8.08 -10.43 24.41
C GLU A 84 -8.71 -9.61 25.53
N MET A 85 -9.39 -8.51 25.17
CA MET A 85 -10.02 -7.58 26.11
C MET A 85 -11.39 -8.04 26.64
N ALA A 86 -11.97 -9.12 26.10
CA ALA A 86 -13.35 -9.54 26.38
C ALA A 86 -13.64 -9.80 27.87
N SER A 87 -12.65 -10.21 28.65
CA SER A 87 -12.81 -10.42 30.11
C SER A 87 -13.06 -9.12 30.87
N GLU A 88 -12.56 -8.00 30.38
CA GLU A 88 -12.71 -6.66 30.96
C GLU A 88 -14.01 -5.99 30.50
N HIS A 89 -14.60 -6.49 29.40
CA HIS A 89 -15.80 -5.95 28.76
C HIS A 89 -16.93 -6.99 28.64
N PRO A 90 -17.54 -7.47 29.75
CA PRO A 90 -18.55 -8.53 29.72
C PRO A 90 -19.79 -8.22 28.86
N ALA A 91 -20.11 -6.93 28.67
CA ALA A 91 -21.21 -6.50 27.81
C ALA A 91 -20.99 -6.84 26.33
N TRP A 92 -19.76 -7.02 25.88
CA TRP A 92 -19.43 -7.36 24.49
C TRP A 92 -19.97 -8.72 24.06
N LYS A 93 -20.22 -9.63 25.02
CA LYS A 93 -20.83 -10.95 24.74
C LYS A 93 -22.27 -10.87 24.19
N THR A 94 -22.93 -9.74 24.40
CA THR A 94 -24.35 -9.55 24.01
C THR A 94 -24.57 -8.34 23.11
N THR A 95 -23.55 -7.53 22.85
CA THR A 95 -23.65 -6.29 22.09
C THR A 95 -22.94 -6.41 20.74
N GLU A 96 -23.64 -6.14 19.64
CA GLU A 96 -23.02 -6.03 18.33
C GLU A 96 -22.20 -4.73 18.20
N PRO A 97 -21.11 -4.75 17.43
CA PRO A 97 -20.55 -5.83 16.64
C PRO A 97 -19.63 -6.79 17.41
N PHE A 98 -19.34 -6.53 18.69
CA PHE A 98 -18.39 -7.30 19.50
C PHE A 98 -18.84 -8.76 19.71
N LYS A 99 -20.14 -8.99 19.85
CA LYS A 99 -20.70 -10.34 19.95
C LYS A 99 -20.31 -11.17 18.73
N SER A 100 -20.53 -10.65 17.53
CA SER A 100 -20.14 -11.34 16.28
C SER A 100 -18.64 -11.63 16.22
N VAL A 101 -17.78 -10.71 16.71
CA VAL A 101 -16.33 -10.95 16.80
C VAL A 101 -16.01 -12.11 17.74
N LEU A 102 -16.61 -12.14 18.93
CA LEU A 102 -16.39 -13.19 19.94
C LEU A 102 -16.91 -14.55 19.52
N GLU A 103 -17.98 -14.60 18.71
CA GLU A 103 -18.55 -15.80 18.12
C GLU A 103 -17.82 -16.24 16.84
N ASN A 104 -16.80 -15.49 16.37
CA ASN A 104 -16.11 -15.66 15.09
C ASN A 104 -17.05 -15.61 13.88
N ASP A 105 -18.14 -14.87 13.98
CA ASP A 105 -19.09 -14.62 12.90
C ASP A 105 -18.62 -13.43 12.03
N MET A 106 -17.76 -13.72 11.06
CA MET A 106 -17.27 -12.69 10.12
C MET A 106 -18.43 -12.08 9.31
N HIS A 107 -19.48 -12.83 9.00
CA HIS A 107 -20.64 -12.29 8.30
C HIS A 107 -21.36 -11.24 9.15
N GLY A 108 -21.59 -11.51 10.44
CA GLY A 108 -22.16 -10.55 11.38
C GLY A 108 -21.30 -9.30 11.53
N VAL A 109 -19.97 -9.49 11.63
CA VAL A 109 -19.01 -8.35 11.66
C VAL A 109 -19.16 -7.48 10.42
N MET A 110 -19.12 -8.05 9.23
CA MET A 110 -19.25 -7.30 7.97
C MET A 110 -20.65 -6.67 7.80
N LYS A 111 -21.70 -7.32 8.27
CA LYS A 111 -23.07 -6.82 8.25
C LYS A 111 -23.26 -5.58 9.15
N SER A 112 -22.42 -5.38 10.16
CA SER A 112 -22.45 -4.17 11.00
C SER A 112 -22.08 -2.90 10.24
N GLY A 113 -21.53 -3.05 9.02
CA GLY A 113 -21.15 -1.95 8.14
C GLY A 113 -20.03 -1.09 8.68
N GLU A 114 -19.79 0.03 8.04
CA GLU A 114 -18.69 0.97 8.38
C GLU A 114 -18.76 1.40 9.86
N HIS A 115 -19.97 1.72 10.36
CA HIS A 115 -20.15 2.12 11.75
C HIS A 115 -19.71 1.05 12.76
N GLY A 116 -20.09 -0.21 12.54
CA GLY A 116 -19.69 -1.32 13.41
C GLY A 116 -18.18 -1.60 13.35
N LEU A 117 -17.59 -1.54 12.15
CA LEU A 117 -16.14 -1.67 12.00
C LEU A 117 -15.38 -0.57 12.74
N LEU A 118 -15.84 0.68 12.66
CA LEU A 118 -15.27 1.80 13.41
C LEU A 118 -15.43 1.65 14.93
N GLN A 119 -16.53 1.06 15.41
CA GLN A 119 -16.70 0.75 16.83
C GLN A 119 -15.66 -0.27 17.32
N ILE A 120 -15.39 -1.33 16.53
CA ILE A 120 -14.36 -2.33 16.84
C ILE A 120 -12.98 -1.67 16.91
N VAL A 121 -12.64 -0.86 15.90
CA VAL A 121 -11.36 -0.15 15.83
C VAL A 121 -11.21 0.81 17.01
N ASN A 122 -12.19 1.67 17.29
CA ASN A 122 -12.11 2.61 18.40
C ASN A 122 -11.91 1.91 19.74
N ALA A 123 -12.70 0.87 20.03
CA ALA A 123 -12.62 0.15 21.30
C ALA A 123 -11.25 -0.52 21.54
N THR A 124 -10.53 -0.84 20.48
CA THR A 124 -9.26 -1.59 20.54
C THR A 124 -8.01 -0.74 20.30
N HIS A 125 -8.18 0.49 19.81
CA HIS A 125 -7.08 1.39 19.45
C HIS A 125 -6.97 2.62 20.33
N SER A 126 -7.82 2.75 21.36
CA SER A 126 -7.90 3.90 22.27
C SER A 126 -7.47 3.55 23.70
N GLY A 127 -7.39 4.57 24.57
CA GLY A 127 -7.10 4.39 25.98
C GLY A 127 -5.62 4.15 26.35
N MET A 128 -4.71 4.20 25.37
CA MET A 128 -3.27 4.02 25.54
C MET A 128 -2.49 5.11 24.79
N ASP A 129 -1.19 5.20 25.01
CA ASP A 129 -0.32 6.07 24.21
C ASP A 129 0.03 5.42 22.86
N VAL A 130 0.44 6.27 21.90
CA VAL A 130 0.75 5.85 20.53
C VAL A 130 1.87 4.81 20.48
N GLU A 131 2.91 4.99 21.30
CA GLU A 131 4.05 4.08 21.35
C GLU A 131 3.63 2.68 21.83
N THR A 132 2.83 2.62 22.91
CA THR A 132 2.26 1.37 23.40
C THR A 132 1.41 0.67 22.34
N PHE A 133 0.53 1.41 21.66
CA PHE A 133 -0.27 0.86 20.55
C PHE A 133 0.62 0.26 19.45
N GLN A 134 1.66 0.99 19.04
CA GLN A 134 2.57 0.49 17.99
C GLN A 134 3.33 -0.77 18.42
N GLU A 135 3.72 -0.90 19.69
CA GLU A 135 4.35 -2.14 20.20
C GLU A 135 3.37 -3.31 20.20
N GLU A 136 2.10 -3.11 20.53
CA GLU A 136 1.06 -4.14 20.43
C GLU A 136 0.87 -4.61 18.99
N VAL A 137 0.80 -3.70 18.02
CA VAL A 137 0.71 -4.05 16.59
C VAL A 137 1.95 -4.86 16.17
N LYS A 138 3.15 -4.43 16.55
CA LYS A 138 4.39 -5.15 16.23
C LYS A 138 4.39 -6.56 16.84
N ALA A 139 3.92 -6.71 18.07
CA ALA A 139 3.81 -8.00 18.74
C ALA A 139 2.84 -8.93 18.01
N TRP A 140 1.67 -8.42 17.66
CA TRP A 140 0.67 -9.16 16.89
C TRP A 140 1.20 -9.61 15.53
N LEU A 141 1.84 -8.72 14.76
CA LEU A 141 2.39 -9.03 13.43
C LEU A 141 3.49 -10.12 13.46
N LYS A 142 4.14 -10.37 14.62
CA LYS A 142 5.13 -11.44 14.76
C LYS A 142 4.49 -12.83 14.83
N THR A 143 3.27 -12.94 15.32
CA THR A 143 2.62 -14.22 15.64
C THR A 143 1.36 -14.50 14.83
N ALA A 144 0.62 -13.45 14.48
CA ALA A 144 -0.63 -13.57 13.76
C ALA A 144 -0.42 -14.04 12.32
N LYS A 145 -1.37 -14.84 11.85
CA LYS A 145 -1.35 -15.40 10.51
C LYS A 145 -2.65 -15.15 9.80
N HIS A 146 -2.52 -14.92 8.51
CA HIS A 146 -3.66 -14.81 7.61
C HIS A 146 -4.56 -16.06 7.65
N PRO A 147 -5.89 -15.93 7.78
CA PRO A 147 -6.79 -17.05 8.07
C PRO A 147 -6.83 -18.13 6.98
N THR A 148 -6.63 -17.77 5.73
CA THR A 148 -6.69 -18.74 4.60
C THR A 148 -5.30 -19.16 4.13
N LEU A 149 -4.33 -18.25 4.10
CA LEU A 149 -2.98 -18.53 3.60
C LEU A 149 -2.05 -19.11 4.67
N ASN A 150 -2.42 -19.01 5.95
CA ASN A 150 -1.63 -19.48 7.11
C ASN A 150 -0.19 -18.93 7.13
N ARG A 151 0.01 -17.71 6.63
CA ARG A 151 1.28 -16.98 6.61
C ARG A 151 1.21 -15.73 7.46
N PRO A 152 2.34 -15.26 8.01
CA PRO A 152 2.39 -13.92 8.60
C PRO A 152 1.83 -12.86 7.64
N TYR A 153 1.09 -11.89 8.14
CA TYR A 153 0.54 -10.82 7.29
C TYR A 153 1.64 -10.06 6.55
N THR A 154 2.80 -9.89 7.15
CA THR A 154 3.96 -9.23 6.52
C THR A 154 4.63 -10.04 5.41
N ASP A 155 4.27 -11.31 5.22
CA ASP A 155 4.69 -12.12 4.07
C ASP A 155 3.79 -11.86 2.85
N LEU A 156 2.64 -11.20 3.04
CA LEU A 156 1.65 -10.92 2.01
C LEU A 156 1.81 -9.51 1.41
N ILE A 157 3.01 -8.98 1.47
CA ILE A 157 3.43 -7.75 0.79
C ILE A 157 3.69 -8.08 -0.68
N TYR A 158 3.23 -7.24 -1.59
CA TYR A 158 3.38 -7.48 -3.03
C TYR A 158 4.79 -7.13 -3.49
N GLN A 159 5.57 -8.15 -3.84
CA GLN A 159 6.94 -8.01 -4.30
C GLN A 159 7.10 -7.05 -5.49
N PRO A 160 6.24 -7.10 -6.55
CA PRO A 160 6.35 -6.17 -7.66
C PRO A 160 6.19 -4.70 -7.26
N MET A 161 5.36 -4.42 -6.26
CA MET A 161 5.15 -3.05 -5.78
C MET A 161 6.32 -2.56 -4.93
N MET A 162 7.00 -3.44 -4.19
CA MET A 162 8.24 -3.08 -3.49
C MET A 162 9.37 -2.75 -4.48
N GLU A 163 9.47 -3.49 -5.57
CA GLU A 163 10.41 -3.17 -6.66
C GLU A 163 10.09 -1.82 -7.31
N LEU A 164 8.80 -1.54 -7.51
CA LEU A 164 8.34 -0.25 -8.04
C LEU A 164 8.70 0.92 -7.10
N ILE A 165 8.49 0.77 -5.79
CA ILE A 165 8.91 1.76 -4.80
C ILE A 165 10.42 2.00 -4.88
N ALA A 166 11.22 0.93 -4.82
CA ALA A 166 12.68 1.04 -4.92
C ALA A 166 13.13 1.69 -6.24
N TYR A 167 12.47 1.39 -7.34
CA TYR A 167 12.75 2.00 -8.64
C TYR A 167 12.41 3.50 -8.64
N LEU A 168 11.29 3.90 -8.09
CA LEU A 168 10.92 5.32 -7.97
C LEU A 168 11.90 6.07 -7.06
N GLU A 169 12.24 5.52 -5.90
CA GLU A 169 13.21 6.12 -4.98
C GLU A 169 14.60 6.25 -5.60
N SER A 170 15.07 5.24 -6.38
CA SER A 170 16.33 5.31 -7.11
C SER A 170 16.35 6.39 -8.23
N ASN A 171 15.17 6.90 -8.57
CA ASN A 171 14.96 8.03 -9.49
C ASN A 171 14.52 9.30 -8.76
N ASP A 172 14.90 9.44 -7.48
CA ASP A 172 14.70 10.62 -6.64
C ASP A 172 13.22 10.97 -6.39
N PHE A 173 12.30 10.00 -6.45
CA PHE A 173 10.94 10.25 -5.99
C PHE A 173 10.85 10.23 -4.47
N LYS A 174 10.02 11.12 -3.93
CA LYS A 174 9.49 11.00 -2.57
C LYS A 174 8.24 10.16 -2.61
N VAL A 175 8.30 9.01 -1.98
CA VAL A 175 7.18 8.07 -1.91
C VAL A 175 6.40 8.29 -0.61
N TYR A 176 5.07 8.39 -0.72
CA TYR A 176 4.15 8.52 0.40
C TYR A 176 3.09 7.43 0.34
N ILE A 177 2.64 6.98 1.51
CA ILE A 177 1.41 6.19 1.64
C ILE A 177 0.25 7.14 1.95
N VAL A 178 -0.90 6.92 1.31
CA VAL A 178 -2.16 7.66 1.51
C VAL A 178 -3.27 6.61 1.56
N SER A 179 -3.66 6.19 2.77
CA SER A 179 -4.47 4.99 2.97
C SER A 179 -5.65 5.22 3.90
N GLY A 180 -6.76 4.50 3.63
CA GLY A 180 -7.89 4.38 4.57
C GLY A 180 -7.54 3.69 5.89
N GLY A 181 -6.44 2.93 5.93
CA GLY A 181 -5.92 2.29 7.13
C GLY A 181 -5.44 3.28 8.19
N GLY A 182 -5.37 2.82 9.43
CA GLY A 182 -4.93 3.63 10.58
C GLY A 182 -3.45 4.01 10.50
N ILE A 183 -3.16 5.30 10.60
CA ILE A 183 -1.80 5.83 10.49
C ILE A 183 -0.83 5.18 11.49
N ASP A 184 -1.23 4.99 12.75
CA ASP A 184 -0.38 4.40 13.80
C ASP A 184 -0.16 2.90 13.59
N PHE A 185 -1.16 2.19 13.02
CA PHE A 185 -1.04 0.80 12.64
C PHE A 185 0.02 0.64 11.53
N MET A 186 -0.06 1.43 10.48
CA MET A 186 0.90 1.39 9.37
C MET A 186 2.31 1.80 9.82
N ARG A 187 2.46 2.82 10.66
CA ARG A 187 3.74 3.27 11.22
C ARG A 187 4.47 2.19 12.02
N SER A 188 3.74 1.17 12.49
CA SER A 188 4.33 0.06 13.24
C SER A 188 5.17 -0.88 12.39
N PHE A 189 4.93 -0.99 11.08
CA PHE A 189 5.62 -1.97 10.22
C PHE A 189 6.17 -1.41 8.91
N VAL A 190 5.54 -0.41 8.33
CA VAL A 190 5.90 0.16 7.01
C VAL A 190 7.36 0.59 6.94
N PRO A 191 7.95 1.30 7.92
CA PRO A 191 9.34 1.70 7.83
C PRO A 191 10.32 0.52 7.71
N GLN A 192 10.02 -0.58 8.39
CA GLN A 192 10.88 -1.77 8.37
C GLN A 192 10.63 -2.66 7.15
N LYS A 193 9.40 -2.67 6.63
CA LYS A 193 8.99 -3.59 5.57
C LYS A 193 9.04 -2.99 4.18
N TYR A 194 8.71 -1.70 4.03
CA TYR A 194 8.68 -1.01 2.74
C TYR A 194 9.85 -0.03 2.56
N GLY A 195 10.58 0.30 3.64
CA GLY A 195 11.63 1.32 3.62
C GLY A 195 11.12 2.77 3.65
N ILE A 196 9.80 2.98 3.66
CA ILE A 196 9.18 4.31 3.64
C ILE A 196 9.22 4.91 5.06
N PRO A 197 9.76 6.12 5.27
CA PRO A 197 9.86 6.73 6.58
C PRO A 197 8.51 7.10 7.19
N GLN A 198 8.41 7.14 8.52
CA GLN A 198 7.13 7.34 9.25
C GLN A 198 6.41 8.63 8.86
N GLU A 199 7.14 9.70 8.61
CA GLU A 199 6.61 11.01 8.19
C GLU A 199 6.00 11.00 6.78
N HIS A 200 6.27 9.98 5.98
CA HIS A 200 5.67 9.78 4.67
C HIS A 200 4.42 8.88 4.71
N ILE A 201 3.95 8.51 5.89
CA ILE A 201 2.74 7.68 6.05
C ILE A 201 1.59 8.60 6.46
N ILE A 202 0.57 8.65 5.61
CA ILE A 202 -0.68 9.39 5.78
C ILE A 202 -1.79 8.36 5.85
N GLY A 203 -2.70 8.51 6.81
CA GLY A 203 -3.78 7.55 7.00
C GLY A 203 -4.89 8.08 7.90
N SER A 204 -5.91 7.25 8.09
CA SER A 204 -6.97 7.54 9.04
C SER A 204 -6.42 7.64 10.45
N SER A 205 -6.97 8.54 11.25
CA SER A 205 -6.48 8.81 12.61
C SER A 205 -7.62 9.01 13.59
N GLY A 206 -7.43 8.51 14.82
CA GLY A 206 -8.24 8.88 15.98
C GLY A 206 -7.86 10.26 16.51
N LYS A 207 -8.68 10.81 17.38
CA LYS A 207 -8.29 11.95 18.19
C LYS A 207 -7.18 11.55 19.14
N VAL A 208 -6.33 12.51 19.43
CA VAL A 208 -5.22 12.35 20.37
C VAL A 208 -5.09 13.60 21.23
N HIS A 209 -4.52 13.44 22.43
CA HIS A 209 -4.13 14.56 23.26
C HIS A 209 -2.74 14.37 23.87
N TYR A 210 -2.09 15.47 24.19
CA TYR A 210 -0.80 15.44 24.88
C TYR A 210 -1.00 15.29 26.40
N LYS A 211 -0.30 14.32 27.01
CA LYS A 211 -0.29 14.13 28.46
C LYS A 211 1.09 13.67 28.91
N GLU A 212 1.75 14.46 29.78
CA GLU A 212 3.00 14.07 30.46
C GLU A 212 4.08 13.49 29.56
N GLY A 213 4.33 14.11 28.40
CA GLY A 213 5.34 13.68 27.45
C GLY A 213 4.88 12.65 26.41
N LYS A 214 3.65 12.16 26.50
CA LYS A 214 3.06 11.14 25.64
C LYS A 214 1.92 11.69 24.79
N ILE A 215 1.69 11.06 23.65
CA ILE A 215 0.48 11.27 22.82
C ILE A 215 -0.49 10.14 23.12
N MET A 216 -1.59 10.48 23.80
CA MET A 216 -2.64 9.54 24.19
C MET A 216 -3.70 9.45 23.11
N LYS A 217 -4.18 8.23 22.84
CA LYS A 217 -5.23 7.94 21.85
C LYS A 217 -6.60 7.97 22.52
N ASP A 218 -7.48 8.84 22.02
CA ASP A 218 -8.87 8.97 22.47
C ASP A 218 -9.77 7.95 21.72
N ASP A 219 -10.98 7.77 22.23
CA ASP A 219 -11.99 6.86 21.68
C ASP A 219 -12.86 7.47 20.56
N ASP A 220 -12.35 8.49 19.89
CA ASP A 220 -13.07 9.21 18.84
C ASP A 220 -12.22 9.34 17.57
N ILE A 221 -12.89 9.43 16.42
CA ILE A 221 -12.24 9.57 15.13
C ILE A 221 -11.96 11.06 14.87
N TYR A 222 -10.75 11.35 14.38
CA TYR A 222 -10.37 12.67 13.93
C TYR A 222 -10.50 12.82 12.41
N PHE A 223 -10.02 11.84 11.65
CA PHE A 223 -9.98 11.91 10.20
C PHE A 223 -10.03 10.51 9.58
N ILE A 224 -10.87 10.33 8.56
CA ILE A 224 -10.90 9.12 7.73
C ILE A 224 -10.31 9.47 6.38
N ASP A 225 -9.21 8.80 6.00
CA ASP A 225 -8.46 9.05 4.76
C ASP A 225 -8.89 8.09 3.65
N ASP A 226 -10.15 8.20 3.22
CA ASP A 226 -10.73 7.36 2.16
C ASP A 226 -11.46 8.22 1.13
N LYS A 227 -11.51 7.78 -0.11
CA LYS A 227 -12.23 8.45 -1.23
C LYS A 227 -11.82 9.92 -1.38
N GLU A 228 -12.78 10.85 -1.31
CA GLU A 228 -12.59 12.29 -1.52
C GLU A 228 -11.70 12.94 -0.45
N THR A 229 -11.45 12.27 0.67
CA THR A 229 -10.57 12.80 1.72
C THR A 229 -9.09 12.54 1.45
N LYS A 230 -8.72 11.53 0.64
CA LYS A 230 -7.32 11.29 0.24
C LYS A 230 -6.65 12.52 -0.41
N PRO A 231 -7.27 13.22 -1.39
CA PRO A 231 -6.75 14.50 -1.87
C PRO A 231 -6.56 15.58 -0.80
N LEU A 232 -7.45 15.63 0.19
CA LEU A 232 -7.33 16.59 1.30
C LEU A 232 -6.16 16.25 2.21
N ALA A 233 -5.94 14.95 2.47
CA ALA A 233 -4.78 14.47 3.22
C ALA A 233 -3.47 14.79 2.50
N ILE A 234 -3.38 14.56 1.21
CA ILE A 234 -2.23 14.95 0.36
C ILE A 234 -1.97 16.45 0.46
N TYR A 235 -3.01 17.27 0.29
CA TYR A 235 -2.88 18.74 0.39
C TYR A 235 -2.35 19.18 1.76
N ARG A 236 -2.87 18.61 2.85
CA ARG A 236 -2.50 19.00 4.22
C ARG A 236 -1.09 18.55 4.61
N ASN A 237 -0.69 17.33 4.22
CA ASN A 237 0.54 16.71 4.73
C ASN A 237 1.72 16.86 3.75
N ILE A 238 1.48 16.90 2.44
CA ILE A 238 2.53 17.02 1.42
C ILE A 238 2.65 18.46 0.89
N GLY A 239 1.53 19.18 0.78
CA GLY A 239 1.48 20.55 0.28
C GLY A 239 1.74 20.69 -1.23
N LYS A 240 1.95 19.57 -1.93
CA LYS A 240 2.18 19.51 -3.38
C LYS A 240 1.28 18.44 -4.01
N ARG A 241 0.91 18.69 -5.28
CA ARG A 241 0.18 17.69 -6.06
C ARG A 241 1.14 16.60 -6.55
N PRO A 242 0.82 15.32 -6.37
CA PRO A 242 1.66 14.22 -6.85
C PRO A 242 1.77 14.21 -8.38
N VAL A 243 2.80 13.54 -8.88
CA VAL A 243 3.00 13.26 -10.32
C VAL A 243 2.78 11.78 -10.64
N ALA A 244 2.70 10.93 -9.62
CA ALA A 244 2.33 9.52 -9.77
C ALA A 244 1.40 9.08 -8.62
N ALA A 245 0.38 8.27 -8.93
CA ALA A 245 -0.56 7.72 -7.95
C ALA A 245 -0.86 6.25 -8.27
N PHE A 246 -0.91 5.44 -7.22
CA PHE A 246 -1.05 3.99 -7.26
C PHE A 246 -2.13 3.54 -6.29
N GLY A 247 -3.03 2.67 -6.73
CA GLY A 247 -4.14 2.16 -5.93
C GLY A 247 -4.72 0.90 -6.53
N ASN A 248 -5.82 0.38 -5.95
CA ASN A 248 -6.48 -0.83 -6.44
C ASN A 248 -8.00 -0.73 -6.46
N SER A 249 -8.58 0.34 -5.91
CA SER A 249 -10.02 0.42 -5.68
C SER A 249 -10.64 1.77 -6.04
N ASP A 250 -11.98 1.83 -6.03
CA ASP A 250 -12.72 3.08 -6.15
C ASP A 250 -12.48 4.05 -4.99
N GLY A 251 -11.95 3.56 -3.86
CA GLY A 251 -11.47 4.37 -2.74
C GLY A 251 -10.33 5.32 -3.15
N ASP A 252 -9.51 4.90 -4.13
CA ASP A 252 -8.36 5.66 -4.63
C ASP A 252 -8.73 6.62 -5.77
N PHE A 253 -9.93 6.49 -6.31
CA PHE A 253 -10.33 7.21 -7.51
C PHE A 253 -10.12 8.73 -7.39
N ALA A 254 -10.48 9.33 -6.27
CA ALA A 254 -10.28 10.75 -6.03
C ALA A 254 -8.79 11.14 -5.99
N MET A 255 -7.93 10.31 -5.38
CA MET A 255 -6.47 10.49 -5.35
C MET A 255 -5.89 10.41 -6.76
N MET A 256 -6.31 9.42 -7.56
CA MET A 256 -5.91 9.29 -8.96
C MET A 256 -6.32 10.51 -9.78
N LYS A 257 -7.57 10.95 -9.66
CA LYS A 257 -8.08 12.16 -10.34
C LYS A 257 -7.36 13.43 -9.89
N TYR A 258 -7.05 13.54 -8.62
CA TYR A 258 -6.28 14.66 -8.10
C TYR A 258 -4.89 14.71 -8.73
N THR A 259 -4.23 13.58 -8.88
CA THR A 259 -2.92 13.46 -9.54
C THR A 259 -3.03 13.76 -11.04
N GLU A 260 -3.98 13.16 -11.76
CA GLU A 260 -4.23 13.40 -13.19
C GLU A 260 -4.45 14.88 -13.52
N ALA A 261 -5.10 15.60 -12.62
CA ALA A 261 -5.38 17.04 -12.79
C ALA A 261 -4.13 17.95 -12.61
N ASN A 262 -2.91 17.40 -12.52
CA ASN A 262 -1.68 18.18 -12.52
C ASN A 262 -1.45 18.79 -13.91
N LYS A 263 -1.60 20.11 -14.01
CA LYS A 263 -1.43 20.83 -15.29
C LYS A 263 0.01 21.19 -15.60
N LYS A 264 0.90 21.06 -14.63
CA LYS A 264 2.32 21.45 -14.77
C LYS A 264 3.16 20.33 -15.34
N TYR A 265 2.84 19.09 -14.99
CA TYR A 265 3.65 17.94 -15.29
C TYR A 265 2.83 16.79 -15.87
N LYS A 266 3.50 15.94 -16.66
CA LYS A 266 3.00 14.62 -17.04
C LYS A 266 2.80 13.77 -15.79
N THR A 267 1.76 12.96 -15.77
CA THR A 267 1.41 12.15 -14.61
C THR A 267 1.24 10.67 -14.95
N LEU A 268 1.42 9.80 -13.96
CA LEU A 268 1.15 8.37 -14.05
C LEU A 268 0.07 8.01 -13.02
N GLN A 269 -0.98 7.33 -13.48
CA GLN A 269 -1.99 6.68 -12.65
C GLN A 269 -1.94 5.18 -12.93
N LEU A 270 -1.86 4.38 -11.86
CA LEU A 270 -1.80 2.94 -11.99
C LEU A 270 -2.74 2.27 -10.98
N TYR A 271 -3.63 1.41 -11.50
CA TYR A 271 -4.42 0.49 -10.69
C TYR A 271 -3.86 -0.92 -10.74
N VAL A 272 -3.75 -1.54 -9.58
CA VAL A 272 -3.58 -2.99 -9.45
C VAL A 272 -4.97 -3.62 -9.58
N HIS A 273 -5.21 -4.35 -10.66
CA HIS A 273 -6.43 -5.12 -10.88
C HIS A 273 -6.19 -6.57 -10.46
N HIS A 274 -6.90 -6.99 -9.43
CA HIS A 274 -6.76 -8.32 -8.81
C HIS A 274 -7.46 -9.38 -9.67
N THR A 275 -6.72 -9.97 -10.59
CA THR A 275 -7.22 -10.95 -11.57
C THR A 275 -6.74 -12.37 -11.31
N ASP A 276 -5.84 -12.59 -10.32
CA ASP A 276 -5.24 -13.90 -10.05
C ASP A 276 -6.00 -14.66 -8.96
N ASP A 277 -6.83 -15.58 -9.38
CA ASP A 277 -7.63 -16.45 -8.52
C ASP A 277 -6.89 -17.71 -8.00
N LYS A 278 -5.59 -17.85 -8.35
CA LYS A 278 -4.78 -19.02 -7.97
C LYS A 278 -3.69 -18.69 -6.96
N ARG A 279 -2.98 -17.56 -7.15
CA ARG A 279 -1.86 -17.15 -6.29
C ARG A 279 -2.32 -16.15 -5.22
N GLU A 280 -3.44 -15.46 -5.50
CA GLU A 280 -4.06 -14.46 -4.66
C GLU A 280 -5.59 -14.61 -4.72
N VAL A 281 -6.38 -13.61 -4.42
CA VAL A 281 -7.84 -13.58 -4.57
C VAL A 281 -8.20 -12.67 -5.74
N ALA A 282 -8.98 -13.18 -6.71
CA ALA A 282 -9.49 -12.33 -7.77
C ALA A 282 -10.77 -11.60 -7.34
N TYR A 283 -10.77 -10.29 -7.45
CA TYR A 283 -11.91 -9.44 -7.12
C TYR A 283 -11.86 -8.10 -7.88
N ASP A 284 -13.02 -7.51 -8.10
CA ASP A 284 -13.16 -6.20 -8.74
C ASP A 284 -14.52 -5.53 -8.42
N ARG A 285 -15.41 -5.42 -9.41
CA ARG A 285 -16.66 -4.61 -9.40
C ARG A 285 -17.68 -5.00 -8.32
N LYS A 286 -17.70 -6.27 -7.89
CA LYS A 286 -18.69 -6.80 -6.94
C LYS A 286 -18.14 -7.02 -5.55
N SER A 287 -16.87 -6.76 -5.33
CA SER A 287 -16.27 -6.91 -4.02
C SER A 287 -16.82 -5.90 -3.02
N HIS A 288 -16.96 -6.32 -1.77
CA HIS A 288 -17.26 -5.41 -0.65
C HIS A 288 -16.00 -4.66 -0.18
N ILE A 289 -14.83 -5.30 -0.30
CA ILE A 289 -13.52 -4.76 0.05
C ILE A 289 -12.73 -4.65 -1.26
N GLY A 290 -12.05 -3.53 -1.47
CA GLY A 290 -11.26 -3.32 -2.68
C GLY A 290 -12.08 -3.23 -3.97
N LYS A 291 -13.33 -2.77 -3.90
CA LYS A 291 -14.17 -2.63 -5.09
C LYS A 291 -13.55 -1.71 -6.12
N LEU A 292 -13.31 -2.23 -7.32
CA LEU A 292 -12.82 -1.46 -8.48
C LEU A 292 -13.85 -1.53 -9.61
N ASP A 293 -14.68 -0.50 -9.75
CA ASP A 293 -15.78 -0.44 -10.71
C ASP A 293 -15.68 0.83 -11.59
N LYS A 294 -16.09 1.99 -11.05
CA LYS A 294 -15.99 3.26 -11.77
C LYS A 294 -14.54 3.64 -12.09
N GLY A 295 -13.61 3.33 -11.19
CA GLY A 295 -12.18 3.55 -11.38
C GLY A 295 -11.63 2.74 -12.54
N LEU A 296 -12.06 1.49 -12.70
CA LEU A 296 -11.66 0.63 -13.81
C LEU A 296 -12.17 1.17 -15.16
N ASP A 297 -13.45 1.54 -15.22
CA ASP A 297 -14.05 2.10 -16.45
C ASP A 297 -13.39 3.42 -16.85
N TYR A 298 -13.20 4.31 -15.87
CA TYR A 298 -12.59 5.60 -16.12
C TYR A 298 -11.12 5.46 -16.52
N GLY A 299 -10.34 4.66 -15.77
CA GLY A 299 -8.92 4.43 -16.01
C GLY A 299 -8.69 3.83 -17.41
N THR A 300 -9.45 2.80 -17.77
CA THR A 300 -9.39 2.18 -19.10
C THR A 300 -9.69 3.21 -20.20
N LYS A 301 -10.74 4.01 -20.04
CA LYS A 301 -11.13 5.03 -21.01
C LYS A 301 -10.09 6.15 -21.17
N ASN A 302 -9.36 6.48 -20.09
CA ASN A 302 -8.41 7.60 -20.06
C ASN A 302 -6.94 7.14 -20.10
N ASN A 303 -6.69 5.91 -20.53
CA ASN A 303 -5.36 5.34 -20.70
C ASN A 303 -4.51 5.32 -19.41
N TRP A 304 -5.13 5.15 -18.26
CA TRP A 304 -4.40 4.82 -17.04
C TRP A 304 -3.80 3.43 -17.16
N THR A 305 -2.72 3.18 -16.48
CA THR A 305 -2.13 1.84 -16.41
C THR A 305 -3.00 0.95 -15.53
N ILE A 306 -3.55 -0.12 -16.09
CA ILE A 306 -4.34 -1.11 -15.36
C ILE A 306 -3.52 -2.41 -15.36
N VAL A 307 -2.95 -2.75 -14.23
CA VAL A 307 -2.11 -3.94 -14.08
C VAL A 307 -2.98 -5.18 -13.95
N ASP A 308 -2.93 -6.07 -14.92
CA ASP A 308 -3.49 -7.41 -14.79
C ASP A 308 -2.55 -8.27 -13.93
N MET A 309 -2.84 -8.40 -12.63
CA MET A 309 -1.99 -9.11 -11.68
C MET A 309 -1.61 -10.52 -12.16
N LYS A 310 -2.56 -11.27 -12.72
CA LYS A 310 -2.34 -12.64 -13.17
C LYS A 310 -1.32 -12.76 -14.29
N ASN A 311 -1.38 -11.84 -15.24
CA ASN A 311 -0.59 -11.92 -16.48
C ASN A 311 0.67 -11.04 -16.45
N GLU A 312 0.69 -9.96 -15.64
CA GLU A 312 1.78 -9.00 -15.64
C GLU A 312 2.74 -9.13 -14.45
N TRP A 313 2.40 -9.90 -13.42
CA TRP A 313 3.30 -10.22 -12.32
C TRP A 313 3.82 -11.66 -12.42
N LYS A 314 5.15 -11.84 -12.48
CA LYS A 314 5.80 -13.16 -12.40
C LYS A 314 5.67 -13.75 -11.01
N VAL A 315 5.82 -12.90 -10.00
CA VAL A 315 5.84 -13.20 -8.58
C VAL A 315 4.85 -12.25 -7.93
N ILE A 316 4.07 -12.72 -6.98
CA ILE A 316 3.19 -11.87 -6.17
C ILE A 316 3.87 -11.54 -4.84
N TYR A 317 4.36 -12.56 -4.13
CA TYR A 317 4.89 -12.42 -2.79
C TYR A 317 6.40 -12.72 -2.70
N PRO A 318 7.14 -12.08 -1.77
CA PRO A 318 8.58 -12.29 -1.62
C PRO A 318 8.99 -13.74 -1.36
N PHE A 319 8.14 -14.54 -0.73
CA PHE A 319 8.45 -15.94 -0.47
C PHE A 319 8.48 -16.82 -1.74
N GLU A 320 7.93 -16.36 -2.85
CA GLU A 320 7.99 -17.06 -4.14
C GLU A 320 9.37 -16.93 -4.80
N LEU A 321 10.17 -15.92 -4.43
CA LEU A 321 11.53 -15.72 -4.95
C LEU A 321 12.54 -16.77 -4.47
N LYS A 322 12.21 -17.54 -3.43
CA LYS A 322 13.12 -18.49 -2.77
C LYS A 322 12.98 -19.93 -3.27
N GLN A 323 12.27 -20.12 -4.38
CA GLN A 323 12.08 -21.45 -4.97
C GLN A 323 13.07 -21.73 -6.10
#